data_9f0fa5cee3268ee09f70a327aa479bda
#
_entry.id   9f0fa5cee3268ee09f70a327aa479bda
#
_cell.length_a   1.000
_cell.length_b   1.000
_cell.length_c   1.000
_cell.angle_alpha   90.00
_cell.angle_beta   90.00
_cell.angle_gamma   90.00
#
_symmetry.space_group_name_H-M   'P 1'
#
loop_
_entity.id
_entity.type
_entity.pdbx_description
1 polymer ?
#
loop_
_entity_poly.entity_id
_entity_poly.type
_entity_poly.pdbx_seq_one_letter_code
_entity_poly.pdbx_strand_id
1 'polypeptide(L)'
;NPITEHWKKEEIGFDAIYTGYLGSFEQIDIIANLFDDFKTPDNIILVDPVMADNGKLYPAFDEAFAKKMATLCAKADIIVPNITEASFMTGMEYKEVYDEAYIKEMLGKLAELGAKISVLTGVSFKEGTTGVMGYDKENDEYFYYSNEKLNASYHGTGDIFASTCVGALMNGLDWKESLKIAADYTAECIRLTMEDP
;
A
#
# COMPACT_ATOMS: atom_id res chain seq x y z
N ASN A 1 24.26 -2.57 -4.23
CA ASN A 1 23.94 -3.95 -3.89
C ASN A 1 24.42 -4.88 -5.02
N PRO A 2 25.17 -5.98 -4.75
CA PRO A 2 25.68 -6.88 -5.81
C PRO A 2 24.61 -7.45 -6.72
N ILE A 3 23.40 -7.68 -6.22
CA ILE A 3 22.27 -8.19 -7.01
C ILE A 3 21.81 -7.13 -8.02
N THR A 4 21.61 -5.89 -7.58
CA THR A 4 21.17 -4.81 -8.47
C THR A 4 22.22 -4.46 -9.51
N GLU A 5 23.51 -4.51 -9.16
CA GLU A 5 24.61 -4.33 -10.12
C GLU A 5 24.66 -5.46 -11.17
N HIS A 6 24.35 -6.70 -10.75
CA HIS A 6 24.24 -7.81 -11.68
C HIS A 6 23.06 -7.60 -12.64
N TRP A 7 21.89 -7.23 -12.14
CA TRP A 7 20.71 -6.96 -12.98
C TRP A 7 20.93 -5.83 -13.98
N LYS A 8 21.62 -4.75 -13.58
CA LYS A 8 22.02 -3.68 -14.50
C LYS A 8 22.95 -4.18 -15.60
N LYS A 9 23.95 -5.00 -15.24
CA LYS A 9 24.91 -5.56 -16.19
C LYS A 9 24.24 -6.47 -17.22
N GLU A 10 23.23 -7.23 -16.81
CA GLU A 10 22.48 -8.15 -17.67
C GLU A 10 21.27 -7.44 -18.34
N GLU A 11 21.18 -6.12 -18.21
CA GLU A 11 20.09 -5.29 -18.80
C GLU A 11 18.68 -5.78 -18.45
N ILE A 12 18.51 -6.31 -17.23
CA ILE A 12 17.19 -6.77 -16.73
C ILE A 12 16.30 -5.58 -16.46
N GLY A 13 15.11 -5.56 -17.04
CA GLY A 13 14.03 -4.62 -16.77
C GLY A 13 12.88 -5.26 -15.99
N PHE A 14 12.02 -4.42 -15.41
CA PHE A 14 10.85 -4.85 -14.66
C PHE A 14 9.64 -4.06 -15.13
N ASP A 15 8.52 -4.74 -15.37
CA ASP A 15 7.24 -4.10 -15.69
C ASP A 15 6.57 -3.52 -14.42
N ALA A 16 6.82 -4.14 -13.27
CA ALA A 16 6.41 -3.64 -11.97
C ALA A 16 7.44 -3.95 -10.89
N ILE A 17 7.53 -3.09 -9.88
CA ILE A 17 8.31 -3.29 -8.66
C ILE A 17 7.36 -3.13 -7.48
N TYR A 18 7.23 -4.17 -6.68
CA TYR A 18 6.42 -4.16 -5.46
C TYR A 18 7.30 -4.40 -4.24
N THR A 19 7.07 -3.63 -3.19
CA THR A 19 7.69 -3.85 -1.87
C THR A 19 6.63 -3.91 -0.78
N GLY A 20 6.77 -4.91 0.11
CA GLY A 20 6.03 -5.03 1.36
C GLY A 20 6.93 -4.73 2.55
N TYR A 21 6.96 -5.64 3.53
CA TYR A 21 7.73 -5.48 4.77
C TYR A 21 9.23 -5.24 4.54
N LEU A 22 9.73 -4.13 5.07
CA LEU A 22 11.16 -3.79 5.14
C LEU A 22 11.55 -3.67 6.61
N GLY A 23 12.53 -4.45 7.06
CA GLY A 23 12.87 -4.59 8.47
C GLY A 23 13.92 -3.62 9.01
N SER A 24 14.50 -2.74 8.17
CA SER A 24 15.55 -1.81 8.60
C SER A 24 15.67 -0.57 7.73
N PHE A 25 16.27 0.48 8.27
CA PHE A 25 16.62 1.70 7.51
C PHE A 25 17.50 1.39 6.30
N GLU A 26 18.45 0.46 6.46
CA GLU A 26 19.33 0.04 5.37
C GLU A 26 18.54 -0.59 4.21
N GLN A 27 17.54 -1.43 4.51
CA GLN A 27 16.68 -2.01 3.49
C GLN A 27 15.88 -0.93 2.75
N ILE A 28 15.37 0.09 3.45
CA ILE A 28 14.68 1.22 2.81
C ILE A 28 15.65 1.94 1.85
N ASP A 29 16.91 2.18 2.25
CA ASP A 29 17.90 2.83 1.38
C ASP A 29 18.25 1.97 0.16
N ILE A 30 18.40 0.66 0.35
CA ILE A 30 18.66 -0.29 -0.75
C ILE A 30 17.51 -0.26 -1.77
N ILE A 31 16.26 -0.29 -1.29
CA ILE A 31 15.07 -0.28 -2.15
C ILE A 31 14.90 1.09 -2.82
N ALA A 32 15.16 2.19 -2.12
CA ALA A 32 15.12 3.53 -2.71
C ALA A 32 16.10 3.66 -3.90
N ASN A 33 17.32 3.13 -3.72
CA ASN A 33 18.31 3.08 -4.81
C ASN A 33 17.89 2.15 -5.95
N LEU A 34 17.22 1.01 -5.63
CA LEU A 34 16.67 0.12 -6.65
C LEU A 34 15.59 0.82 -7.47
N PHE A 35 14.72 1.62 -6.85
CA PHE A 35 13.75 2.43 -7.58
C PHE A 35 14.43 3.42 -8.52
N ASP A 36 15.45 4.14 -8.04
CA ASP A 36 16.21 5.09 -8.86
C ASP A 36 16.91 4.40 -10.05
N ASP A 37 17.39 3.17 -9.85
CA ASP A 37 18.11 2.39 -10.88
C ASP A 37 17.17 1.79 -11.96
N PHE A 38 15.95 1.38 -11.57
CA PHE A 38 15.07 0.58 -12.43
C PHE A 38 13.73 1.24 -12.78
N LYS A 39 13.43 2.45 -12.25
CA LYS A 39 12.24 3.19 -12.65
C LYS A 39 12.33 3.62 -14.10
N THR A 40 11.26 3.32 -14.85
CA THR A 40 11.06 3.77 -16.23
C THR A 40 9.70 4.48 -16.35
N PRO A 41 9.43 5.19 -17.45
CA PRO A 41 8.10 5.77 -17.68
C PRO A 41 6.98 4.73 -17.76
N ASP A 42 7.31 3.50 -18.16
CA ASP A 42 6.33 2.45 -18.48
C ASP A 42 6.11 1.45 -17.35
N ASN A 43 7.00 1.38 -16.36
CA ASN A 43 6.83 0.47 -15.24
C ASN A 43 6.11 1.11 -14.05
N ILE A 44 5.54 0.27 -13.17
CA ILE A 44 4.81 0.69 -11.98
C ILE A 44 5.61 0.33 -10.72
N ILE A 45 5.74 1.29 -9.80
CA ILE A 45 6.25 1.05 -8.45
C ILE A 45 5.09 1.13 -7.48
N LEU A 46 4.81 0.03 -6.75
CA LEU A 46 3.85 -0.04 -5.68
C LEU A 46 4.55 -0.31 -4.34
N VAL A 47 4.26 0.51 -3.33
CA VAL A 47 4.79 0.35 -1.97
C VAL A 47 3.66 0.09 -0.98
N ASP A 48 3.75 -1.05 -0.28
CA ASP A 48 2.98 -1.34 0.93
C ASP A 48 3.90 -1.06 2.14
N PRO A 49 3.67 0.02 2.91
CA PRO A 49 4.58 0.48 3.95
C PRO A 49 4.38 -0.26 5.28
N VAL A 50 4.40 -1.58 5.26
CA VAL A 50 4.10 -2.47 6.39
C VAL A 50 4.95 -2.14 7.62
N MET A 51 4.37 -1.42 8.60
CA MET A 51 5.08 -1.02 9.83
C MET A 51 4.20 -0.82 11.05
N ALA A 52 2.86 -0.78 10.89
CA ALA A 52 1.96 -0.42 11.97
C ALA A 52 0.56 -1.00 11.77
N ASP A 53 -0.18 -1.20 12.86
CA ASP A 53 -1.59 -1.57 12.84
C ASP A 53 -2.28 -1.17 14.15
N ASN A 54 -3.62 -0.96 14.12
CA ASN A 54 -4.45 -0.67 15.29
C ASN A 54 -3.90 0.50 16.15
N GLY A 55 -3.48 1.59 15.49
CA GLY A 55 -2.96 2.81 16.12
C GLY A 55 -1.55 2.69 16.69
N LYS A 56 -0.80 1.62 16.42
CA LYS A 56 0.53 1.36 17.00
C LYS A 56 1.53 0.88 15.94
N LEU A 57 2.76 1.37 16.05
CA LEU A 57 3.90 0.79 15.33
C LEU A 57 4.18 -0.64 15.83
N TYR A 58 4.64 -1.50 14.93
CA TYR A 58 5.14 -2.81 15.33
C TYR A 58 6.38 -2.66 16.23
N PRO A 59 6.65 -3.62 17.14
CA PRO A 59 7.72 -3.49 18.13
C PRO A 59 9.13 -3.23 17.56
N ALA A 60 9.35 -3.55 16.30
CA ALA A 60 10.64 -3.35 15.63
C ALA A 60 10.85 -1.92 15.11
N PHE A 61 9.81 -1.07 15.12
CA PHE A 61 9.83 0.23 14.45
C PHE A 61 9.52 1.38 15.41
N ASP A 62 10.01 2.57 15.04
CA ASP A 62 9.77 3.83 15.71
C ASP A 62 9.28 4.91 14.73
N GLU A 63 9.00 6.12 15.24
CA GLU A 63 8.56 7.24 14.39
C GLU A 63 9.62 7.67 13.36
N ALA A 64 10.91 7.47 13.66
CA ALA A 64 11.97 7.78 12.70
C ALA A 64 11.90 6.82 11.50
N PHE A 65 11.59 5.54 11.75
CA PHE A 65 11.36 4.56 10.70
C PHE A 65 10.15 4.95 9.83
N ALA A 66 9.03 5.37 10.44
CA ALA A 66 7.85 5.81 9.70
C ALA A 66 8.14 7.03 8.80
N LYS A 67 8.89 8.01 9.30
CA LYS A 67 9.35 9.15 8.50
C LYS A 67 10.26 8.74 7.34
N LYS A 68 11.12 7.76 7.56
CA LYS A 68 11.98 7.22 6.51
C LYS A 68 11.18 6.45 5.47
N MET A 69 10.18 5.64 5.91
CA MET A 69 9.27 4.95 5.01
C MET A 69 8.48 5.92 4.13
N ALA A 70 8.03 7.06 4.67
CA ALA A 70 7.39 8.11 3.89
C ALA A 70 8.27 8.62 2.72
N THR A 71 9.60 8.68 2.90
CA THR A 71 10.53 9.05 1.82
C THR A 71 10.63 7.99 0.72
N LEU A 72 10.43 6.72 1.04
CA LEU A 72 10.35 5.65 0.04
C LEU A 72 9.01 5.73 -0.70
N CYS A 73 7.90 5.90 0.02
CA CYS A 73 6.57 6.08 -0.55
C CYS A 73 6.51 7.25 -1.54
N ALA A 74 7.27 8.31 -1.31
CA ALA A 74 7.38 9.47 -2.22
C ALA A 74 7.94 9.12 -3.62
N LYS A 75 8.60 7.98 -3.76
CA LYS A 75 9.17 7.49 -5.03
C LYS A 75 8.24 6.52 -5.77
N ALA A 76 7.15 6.10 -5.14
CA ALA A 76 6.20 5.14 -5.71
C ALA A 76 5.18 5.81 -6.64
N ASP A 77 4.64 5.05 -7.59
CA ASP A 77 3.45 5.45 -8.35
C ASP A 77 2.19 5.23 -7.50
N ILE A 78 2.14 4.12 -6.75
CA ILE A 78 0.99 3.73 -5.92
C ILE A 78 1.50 3.36 -4.52
N ILE A 79 0.81 3.85 -3.49
CA ILE A 79 1.04 3.45 -2.10
C ILE A 79 -0.25 2.92 -1.49
N VAL A 80 -0.14 1.86 -0.66
CA VAL A 80 -1.31 1.16 -0.10
C VAL A 80 -1.27 1.02 1.43
N PRO A 81 -0.97 2.10 2.19
CA PRO A 81 -0.97 2.03 3.65
C PRO A 81 -2.35 1.71 4.23
N ASN A 82 -2.37 1.15 5.44
CA ASN A 82 -3.53 1.20 6.30
C ASN A 82 -3.65 2.57 7.00
N ILE A 83 -4.77 2.83 7.72
CA ILE A 83 -5.03 4.11 8.40
C ILE A 83 -3.95 4.42 9.46
N THR A 84 -3.43 3.40 10.15
CA THR A 84 -2.39 3.57 11.17
C THR A 84 -1.07 4.02 10.54
N GLU A 85 -0.63 3.35 9.50
CA GLU A 85 0.59 3.67 8.76
C GLU A 85 0.51 5.07 8.16
N ALA A 86 -0.64 5.39 7.54
CA ALA A 86 -0.91 6.71 7.01
C ALA A 86 -0.84 7.81 8.10
N SER A 87 -1.36 7.53 9.30
CA SER A 87 -1.29 8.47 10.43
C SER A 87 0.16 8.78 10.80
N PHE A 88 1.02 7.76 10.92
CA PHE A 88 2.44 7.97 11.22
C PHE A 88 3.21 8.67 10.11
N MET A 89 2.90 8.38 8.84
CA MET A 89 3.57 9.03 7.70
C MET A 89 3.14 10.48 7.50
N THR A 90 1.87 10.80 7.74
CA THR A 90 1.31 12.14 7.50
C THR A 90 1.32 13.05 8.73
N GLY A 91 1.51 12.48 9.94
CA GLY A 91 1.38 13.18 11.21
C GLY A 91 -0.07 13.49 11.62
N MET A 92 -1.06 12.91 10.92
CA MET A 92 -2.46 12.98 11.36
C MET A 92 -2.69 12.08 12.57
N GLU A 93 -3.55 12.53 13.49
CA GLU A 93 -3.98 11.72 14.63
C GLU A 93 -4.74 10.47 14.13
N TYR A 94 -4.36 9.29 14.62
CA TYR A 94 -5.11 8.05 14.35
C TYR A 94 -6.50 8.10 15.01
N LYS A 95 -7.52 7.69 14.29
CA LYS A 95 -8.89 7.57 14.78
C LYS A 95 -9.47 6.20 14.45
N GLU A 96 -10.09 5.56 15.45
CA GLU A 96 -10.86 4.33 15.24
C GLU A 96 -12.25 4.62 14.61
N VAL A 97 -12.79 5.79 14.95
CA VAL A 97 -14.07 6.25 14.41
C VAL A 97 -13.82 7.52 13.61
N TYR A 98 -14.18 7.50 12.36
CA TYR A 98 -13.91 8.56 11.39
C TYR A 98 -15.05 8.68 10.38
N ASP A 99 -15.07 9.80 9.67
CA ASP A 99 -15.95 10.06 8.55
C ASP A 99 -15.17 10.08 7.22
N GLU A 100 -15.91 10.25 6.13
CA GLU A 100 -15.31 10.32 4.79
C GLU A 100 -14.39 11.54 4.64
N ALA A 101 -14.70 12.66 5.31
CA ALA A 101 -13.88 13.87 5.23
C ALA A 101 -12.48 13.64 5.82
N TYR A 102 -12.38 12.94 6.96
CA TYR A 102 -11.11 12.55 7.56
C TYR A 102 -10.28 11.65 6.64
N ILE A 103 -10.90 10.65 5.99
CA ILE A 103 -10.22 9.75 5.05
C ILE A 103 -9.73 10.51 3.82
N LYS A 104 -10.55 11.42 3.26
CA LYS A 104 -10.13 12.26 2.13
C LYS A 104 -8.98 13.20 2.48
N GLU A 105 -9.00 13.81 3.69
CA GLU A 105 -7.88 14.62 4.17
C GLU A 105 -6.59 13.81 4.26
N MET A 106 -6.68 12.58 4.81
CA MET A 106 -5.52 11.68 4.93
C MET A 106 -4.97 11.27 3.57
N LEU A 107 -5.85 10.92 2.61
CA LEU A 107 -5.45 10.61 1.23
C LEU A 107 -4.78 11.80 0.55
N GLY A 108 -5.30 13.02 0.74
CA GLY A 108 -4.69 14.24 0.24
C GLY A 108 -3.27 14.44 0.79
N LYS A 109 -3.07 14.26 2.10
CA LYS A 109 -1.74 14.36 2.74
C LYS A 109 -0.78 13.26 2.27
N LEU A 110 -1.26 12.04 2.05
CA LEU A 110 -0.45 10.97 1.45
C LEU A 110 -0.01 11.34 0.03
N ALA A 111 -0.90 11.91 -0.77
CA ALA A 111 -0.59 12.37 -2.12
C ALA A 111 0.42 13.53 -2.14
N GLU A 112 0.48 14.37 -1.09
CA GLU A 112 1.51 15.39 -0.92
C GLU A 112 2.91 14.81 -0.71
N LEU A 113 3.04 13.56 -0.23
CA LEU A 113 4.34 12.87 -0.11
C LEU A 113 4.99 12.63 -1.48
N GLY A 114 4.20 12.42 -2.55
CA GLY A 114 4.73 12.29 -3.91
C GLY A 114 4.09 11.21 -4.78
N ALA A 115 3.43 10.20 -4.20
CA ALA A 115 2.76 9.14 -4.97
C ALA A 115 1.63 9.71 -5.86
N LYS A 116 1.46 9.12 -7.05
CA LYS A 116 0.38 9.50 -7.98
C LYS A 116 -0.97 9.03 -7.47
N ILE A 117 -1.02 7.80 -7.00
CA ILE A 117 -2.22 7.18 -6.43
C ILE A 117 -1.95 6.80 -4.99
N SER A 118 -2.72 7.35 -4.07
CA SER A 118 -2.70 7.00 -2.65
C SER A 118 -3.93 6.18 -2.31
N VAL A 119 -3.72 5.06 -1.63
CA VAL A 119 -4.80 4.13 -1.25
C VAL A 119 -4.75 3.90 0.25
N LEU A 120 -5.87 4.00 0.93
CA LEU A 120 -6.04 3.56 2.30
C LEU A 120 -6.75 2.21 2.33
N THR A 121 -6.14 1.23 2.98
CA THR A 121 -6.74 -0.08 3.23
C THR A 121 -7.41 -0.12 4.60
N GLY A 122 -8.38 -1.02 4.77
CA GLY A 122 -9.14 -1.16 6.02
C GLY A 122 -10.17 -0.06 6.26
N VAL A 123 -10.52 0.72 5.25
CA VAL A 123 -11.52 1.80 5.36
C VAL A 123 -12.94 1.21 5.42
N SER A 124 -13.74 1.72 6.37
CA SER A 124 -15.15 1.34 6.50
C SER A 124 -16.01 2.55 6.86
N PHE A 125 -17.05 2.79 6.09
CA PHE A 125 -18.06 3.81 6.37
C PHE A 125 -19.40 3.22 6.81
N LYS A 126 -19.49 1.88 6.85
CA LYS A 126 -20.68 1.16 7.26
C LYS A 126 -20.28 0.01 8.19
N GLU A 127 -21.03 -0.14 9.28
CA GLU A 127 -20.84 -1.25 10.21
C GLU A 127 -20.88 -2.61 9.48
N GLY A 128 -20.00 -3.52 9.88
CA GLY A 128 -19.91 -4.85 9.27
C GLY A 128 -19.24 -4.87 7.89
N THR A 129 -18.58 -3.79 7.47
CA THR A 129 -17.83 -3.76 6.21
C THR A 129 -16.35 -3.45 6.44
N THR A 130 -15.54 -3.75 5.46
CA THR A 130 -14.14 -3.31 5.33
C THR A 130 -13.82 -3.11 3.86
N GLY A 131 -12.91 -2.21 3.54
CA GLY A 131 -12.62 -1.93 2.14
C GLY A 131 -11.41 -1.06 1.94
N VAL A 132 -11.40 -0.39 0.80
CA VAL A 132 -10.33 0.47 0.35
C VAL A 132 -10.87 1.79 -0.15
N MET A 133 -10.15 2.88 0.07
CA MET A 133 -10.40 4.15 -0.58
C MET A 133 -9.11 4.65 -1.22
N GLY A 134 -9.18 4.97 -2.51
CA GLY A 134 -8.07 5.50 -3.30
C GLY A 134 -8.33 6.93 -3.76
N TYR A 135 -7.24 7.65 -3.98
CA TYR A 135 -7.22 8.99 -4.55
C TYR A 135 -6.15 9.09 -5.63
N ASP A 136 -6.57 9.44 -6.83
CA ASP A 136 -5.71 9.80 -7.95
C ASP A 136 -5.51 11.33 -7.94
N LYS A 137 -4.30 11.76 -7.60
CA LYS A 137 -3.94 13.18 -7.49
C LYS A 137 -3.97 13.91 -8.83
N GLU A 138 -3.63 13.22 -9.92
CA GLU A 138 -3.56 13.83 -11.25
C GLU A 138 -4.93 14.18 -11.81
N ASN A 139 -5.90 13.27 -11.58
CA ASN A 139 -7.28 13.42 -12.06
C ASN A 139 -8.23 14.00 -11.02
N ASP A 140 -7.77 14.24 -9.78
CA ASP A 140 -8.60 14.66 -8.62
C ASP A 140 -9.78 13.71 -8.41
N GLU A 141 -9.53 12.41 -8.47
CA GLU A 141 -10.56 11.38 -8.48
C GLU A 141 -10.46 10.44 -7.28
N TYR A 142 -11.59 10.22 -6.61
CA TYR A 142 -11.70 9.27 -5.51
C TYR A 142 -12.44 8.01 -5.95
N PHE A 143 -12.04 6.88 -5.37
CA PHE A 143 -12.70 5.60 -5.52
C PHE A 143 -12.82 4.91 -4.17
N TYR A 144 -14.00 4.40 -3.84
CA TYR A 144 -14.25 3.61 -2.64
C TYR A 144 -14.90 2.28 -3.01
N TYR A 145 -14.39 1.21 -2.41
CA TYR A 145 -14.96 -0.13 -2.53
C TYR A 145 -14.88 -0.86 -1.20
N SER A 146 -15.93 -1.63 -0.84
CA SER A 146 -15.95 -2.37 0.41
C SER A 146 -16.67 -3.71 0.27
N ASN A 147 -16.20 -4.69 1.05
CA ASN A 147 -16.77 -6.01 1.20
C ASN A 147 -17.35 -6.18 2.61
N GLU A 148 -18.10 -7.26 2.83
CA GLU A 148 -18.47 -7.69 4.17
C GLU A 148 -17.18 -7.98 5.00
N LYS A 149 -17.15 -7.47 6.23
CA LYS A 149 -16.05 -7.75 7.15
C LYS A 149 -16.19 -9.15 7.71
N LEU A 150 -15.27 -10.02 7.35
CA LEU A 150 -15.19 -11.36 7.90
C LEU A 150 -14.64 -11.34 9.33
N ASN A 151 -15.14 -12.23 10.18
CA ASN A 151 -14.82 -12.27 11.62
C ASN A 151 -13.52 -13.05 11.87
N ALA A 152 -12.50 -12.80 11.06
CA ALA A 152 -11.17 -13.39 11.14
C ALA A 152 -10.10 -12.36 10.74
N SER A 153 -8.91 -12.53 11.29
CA SER A 153 -7.74 -11.73 10.94
C SER A 153 -6.55 -12.66 10.74
N TYR A 154 -5.94 -12.59 9.58
CA TYR A 154 -4.77 -13.39 9.22
C TYR A 154 -3.62 -12.49 8.81
N HIS A 155 -2.40 -12.89 9.20
CA HIS A 155 -1.20 -12.24 8.67
C HIS A 155 -1.03 -12.54 7.18
N GLY A 156 -0.51 -11.57 6.42
CA GLY A 156 -0.29 -11.71 4.98
C GLY A 156 -1.46 -11.26 4.10
N THR A 157 -2.58 -10.82 4.67
CA THR A 157 -3.70 -10.28 3.88
C THR A 157 -3.34 -9.00 3.13
N GLY A 158 -2.46 -8.15 3.69
CA GLY A 158 -1.87 -7.00 3.00
C GLY A 158 -1.04 -7.42 1.79
N ASP A 159 -0.18 -8.44 1.97
CA ASP A 159 0.64 -8.97 0.87
C ASP A 159 -0.21 -9.55 -0.26
N ILE A 160 -1.30 -10.29 0.07
CA ILE A 160 -2.26 -10.81 -0.91
C ILE A 160 -2.92 -9.65 -1.66
N PHE A 161 -3.40 -8.64 -0.94
CA PHE A 161 -4.03 -7.47 -1.53
C PHE A 161 -3.09 -6.74 -2.50
N ALA A 162 -1.90 -6.38 -2.03
CA ALA A 162 -0.93 -5.63 -2.83
C ALA A 162 -0.45 -6.43 -4.06
N SER A 163 -0.14 -7.72 -3.89
CA SER A 163 0.29 -8.60 -4.99
C SER A 163 -0.80 -8.77 -6.05
N THR A 164 -2.07 -8.95 -5.61
CA THR A 164 -3.22 -9.06 -6.51
C THR A 164 -3.45 -7.75 -7.26
N CYS A 165 -3.35 -6.61 -6.57
CA CYS A 165 -3.47 -5.30 -7.19
C CYS A 165 -2.43 -5.11 -8.31
N VAL A 166 -1.14 -5.41 -8.03
CA VAL A 166 -0.07 -5.35 -9.04
C VAL A 166 -0.37 -6.31 -10.20
N GLY A 167 -0.78 -7.54 -9.91
CA GLY A 167 -1.13 -8.51 -10.94
C GLY A 167 -2.26 -8.03 -11.86
N ALA A 168 -3.29 -7.39 -11.30
CA ALA A 168 -4.39 -6.82 -12.06
C ALA A 168 -3.94 -5.66 -12.96
N LEU A 169 -3.11 -4.73 -12.43
CA LEU A 169 -2.50 -3.63 -13.19
C LEU A 169 -1.65 -4.16 -14.35
N MET A 170 -0.84 -5.21 -14.12
CA MET A 170 -0.01 -5.83 -15.17
C MET A 170 -0.83 -6.56 -16.23
N ASN A 171 -2.09 -6.90 -15.95
CA ASN A 171 -3.03 -7.40 -16.94
C ASN A 171 -3.82 -6.29 -17.66
N GLY A 172 -3.45 -5.03 -17.48
CA GLY A 172 -4.00 -3.89 -18.21
C GLY A 172 -5.30 -3.32 -17.63
N LEU A 173 -5.67 -3.70 -16.40
CA LEU A 173 -6.81 -3.11 -15.73
C LEU A 173 -6.44 -1.74 -15.15
N ASP A 174 -7.42 -0.86 -15.04
CA ASP A 174 -7.22 0.42 -14.37
C ASP A 174 -7.06 0.25 -12.85
N TRP A 175 -6.61 1.29 -12.17
CA TRP A 175 -6.31 1.23 -10.75
C TRP A 175 -7.55 0.95 -9.88
N LYS A 176 -8.74 1.42 -10.25
CA LYS A 176 -9.98 1.20 -9.50
C LYS A 176 -10.42 -0.25 -9.58
N GLU A 177 -10.41 -0.80 -10.79
CA GLU A 177 -10.75 -2.20 -11.02
C GLU A 177 -9.71 -3.13 -10.37
N SER A 178 -8.44 -2.76 -10.40
CA SER A 178 -7.36 -3.49 -9.72
C SER A 178 -7.53 -3.51 -8.20
N LEU A 179 -7.90 -2.38 -7.58
CA LEU A 179 -8.22 -2.31 -6.15
C LEU A 179 -9.43 -3.16 -5.77
N LYS A 180 -10.48 -3.12 -6.61
CA LYS A 180 -11.69 -3.94 -6.40
C LYS A 180 -11.37 -5.43 -6.44
N ILE A 181 -10.64 -5.88 -7.46
CA ILE A 181 -10.24 -7.29 -7.60
C ILE A 181 -9.35 -7.70 -6.41
N ALA A 182 -8.42 -6.86 -6.00
CA ALA A 182 -7.56 -7.13 -4.85
C ALA A 182 -8.37 -7.28 -3.56
N ALA A 183 -9.36 -6.42 -3.32
CA ALA A 183 -10.23 -6.50 -2.15
C ALA A 183 -11.10 -7.77 -2.19
N ASP A 184 -11.72 -8.09 -3.33
CA ASP A 184 -12.55 -9.29 -3.50
C ASP A 184 -11.74 -10.57 -3.32
N TYR A 185 -10.55 -10.65 -3.93
CA TYR A 185 -9.69 -11.82 -3.83
C TYR A 185 -9.17 -12.04 -2.41
N THR A 186 -8.78 -10.95 -1.72
CA THR A 186 -8.33 -11.03 -0.33
C THR A 186 -9.46 -11.52 0.58
N ALA A 187 -10.69 -11.00 0.41
CA ALA A 187 -11.85 -11.44 1.17
C ALA A 187 -12.16 -12.93 0.92
N GLU A 188 -12.05 -13.39 -0.33
CA GLU A 188 -12.25 -14.80 -0.67
C GLU A 188 -11.16 -15.70 -0.06
N CYS A 189 -9.89 -15.29 -0.07
CA CYS A 189 -8.82 -16.02 0.62
C CYS A 189 -9.09 -16.18 2.12
N ILE A 190 -9.55 -15.10 2.78
CA ILE A 190 -9.93 -15.15 4.21
C ILE A 190 -11.08 -16.12 4.41
N ARG A 191 -12.14 -16.07 3.59
CA ARG A 191 -13.32 -16.92 3.68
C ARG A 191 -12.95 -18.40 3.55
N LEU A 192 -12.15 -18.76 2.55
CA LEU A 192 -11.70 -20.13 2.34
C LEU A 192 -10.82 -20.64 3.50
N THR A 193 -9.94 -19.78 4.04
CA THR A 193 -9.11 -20.14 5.19
C THR A 193 -9.95 -20.38 6.45
N MET A 194 -11.08 -19.67 6.62
CA MET A 194 -12.00 -19.92 7.74
C MET A 194 -12.72 -21.26 7.62
N GLU A 195 -12.95 -21.75 6.41
CA GLU A 195 -13.63 -23.04 6.15
C GLU A 195 -12.69 -24.23 6.33
N ASP A 196 -11.38 -24.04 6.15
CA ASP A 196 -10.34 -25.08 6.26
C ASP A 196 -9.16 -24.55 7.12
N PRO A 197 -9.33 -24.48 8.44
CA PRO A 197 -8.37 -23.89 9.37
C PRO A 197 -7.16 -24.79 9.66
#